data_d8a043be7d6ef1ca4939e58ab5a7675c
#
_entry.id   d8a043be7d6ef1ca4939e58ab5a7675c
#
_cell.length_a   1.000
_cell.length_b   1.000
_cell.length_c   1.000
_cell.angle_alpha   90.00
_cell.angle_beta   90.00
_cell.angle_gamma   90.00
#
_symmetry.space_group_name_H-M   'P 1'
#
loop_
_entity.id
_entity.type
_entity.pdbx_description
1 polymer ?
#
loop_
_entity_poly.entity_id
_entity_poly.type
_entity_poly.pdbx_seq_one_letter_code
_entity_poly.pdbx_strand_id
1 'polypeptide(L)'
;MASPIPRGLRQVLQKSSNDIVILSSLRTPVTRAKKGGFKDAYPEELLASVLQATLKANPNLDPAQIDDVLIGSVLQELGGAKAGRMGQIHAGFPHSVPFNTINRQCSSGLAAITTIANGIRAGAINVGVGGGMESM
;
A
#
# COMPACT_ATOMS: atom_id res chain seq x y z
N MET A 1 4.63 -2.91 34.13
CA MET A 1 5.95 -3.09 33.50
C MET A 1 5.71 -3.82 32.18
N ALA A 2 6.05 -3.22 31.03
CA ALA A 2 5.94 -3.89 29.75
C ALA A 2 6.99 -5.02 29.69
N SER A 3 6.54 -6.25 29.39
CA SER A 3 7.48 -7.37 29.15
C SER A 3 8.45 -7.01 28.05
N PRO A 4 9.76 -7.31 28.18
CA PRO A 4 10.71 -7.09 27.12
C PRO A 4 10.27 -7.89 25.90
N ILE A 5 10.15 -7.22 24.74
CA ILE A 5 9.82 -7.89 23.48
C ILE A 5 10.96 -8.88 23.19
N PRO A 6 10.70 -10.19 23.19
CA PRO A 6 11.72 -11.17 22.86
C PRO A 6 12.20 -10.94 21.43
N ARG A 7 13.50 -10.73 21.25
CA ARG A 7 14.10 -10.52 19.94
C ARG A 7 14.71 -11.82 19.46
N GLY A 8 14.20 -12.38 18.37
CA GLY A 8 14.80 -13.55 17.75
C GLY A 8 13.89 -14.23 16.72
N LEU A 9 14.50 -15.06 15.87
CA LEU A 9 13.83 -15.79 14.80
C LEU A 9 12.66 -16.65 15.32
N ARG A 10 12.81 -17.24 16.51
CA ARG A 10 11.75 -18.06 17.13
C ARG A 10 10.45 -17.30 17.35
N GLN A 11 10.54 -16.01 17.72
CA GLN A 11 9.35 -15.19 17.94
C GLN A 11 8.68 -14.78 16.63
N VAL A 12 9.47 -14.50 15.60
CA VAL A 12 8.94 -14.17 14.26
C VAL A 12 8.19 -15.37 13.66
N LEU A 13 8.57 -16.59 14.04
CA LEU A 13 7.94 -17.83 13.58
C LEU A 13 6.75 -18.29 14.44
N GLN A 14 6.56 -17.70 15.63
CA GLN A 14 5.39 -17.97 16.46
C GLN A 14 4.17 -17.22 15.90
N LYS A 15 3.13 -17.97 15.51
CA LYS A 15 1.84 -17.41 15.08
C LYS A 15 1.02 -17.01 16.30
N SER A 16 0.39 -15.85 16.20
CA SER A 16 -0.51 -15.30 17.21
C SER A 16 -1.84 -14.90 16.57
N SER A 17 -2.93 -14.95 17.33
CA SER A 17 -4.23 -14.43 16.88
C SER A 17 -4.22 -12.93 16.61
N ASN A 18 -3.21 -12.22 17.13
CA ASN A 18 -3.03 -10.78 16.96
C ASN A 18 -2.05 -10.44 15.81
N ASP A 19 -1.62 -11.44 15.03
CA ASP A 19 -0.75 -11.19 13.89
C ASP A 19 -1.52 -10.47 12.80
N ILE A 20 -0.87 -9.46 12.20
CA ILE A 20 -1.37 -8.79 11.01
C ILE A 20 -0.91 -9.60 9.81
N VAL A 21 -1.85 -9.97 8.96
CA VAL A 21 -1.60 -10.83 7.81
C VAL A 21 -1.60 -10.01 6.51
N ILE A 22 -0.78 -10.44 5.56
CA ILE A 22 -0.76 -9.90 4.21
C ILE A 22 -1.57 -10.83 3.32
N LEU A 23 -2.69 -10.34 2.78
CA LEU A 23 -3.58 -11.11 1.91
C LEU A 23 -3.02 -11.25 0.50
N SER A 24 -2.39 -10.21 -0.01
CA SER A 24 -1.76 -10.20 -1.33
C SER A 24 -0.61 -9.19 -1.38
N SER A 25 0.36 -9.45 -2.25
CA SER A 25 1.50 -8.56 -2.48
C SER A 25 1.82 -8.58 -3.97
N LEU A 26 1.54 -7.47 -4.65
CA LEU A 26 1.64 -7.32 -6.10
C LEU A 26 2.46 -6.10 -6.47
N ARG A 27 3.03 -6.11 -7.66
CA ARG A 27 3.76 -4.97 -8.21
C ARG A 27 3.79 -5.01 -9.75
N THR A 28 4.04 -3.87 -10.35
CA THR A 28 4.46 -3.80 -11.76
C THR A 28 5.89 -4.32 -11.93
N PRO A 29 6.28 -4.77 -13.13
CA PRO A 29 7.69 -5.00 -13.45
C PRO A 29 8.54 -3.74 -13.21
N VAL A 30 9.81 -3.93 -12.91
CA VAL A 30 10.78 -2.83 -12.89
C VAL A 30 11.32 -2.64 -14.29
N THR A 31 11.28 -1.42 -14.80
CA THR A 31 11.81 -1.08 -16.11
C THR A 31 12.83 0.05 -16.02
N ARG A 32 13.65 0.20 -17.05
CA ARG A 32 14.65 1.26 -17.09
C ARG A 32 13.98 2.63 -17.19
N ALA A 33 14.35 3.55 -16.32
CA ALA A 33 13.86 4.93 -16.35
C ALA A 33 14.11 5.57 -17.73
N LYS A 34 13.13 6.34 -18.23
CA LYS A 34 13.17 7.09 -19.50
C LYS A 34 13.37 6.25 -20.78
N LYS A 35 13.61 4.95 -20.68
CA LYS A 35 13.90 4.07 -21.82
C LYS A 35 13.19 2.72 -21.79
N GLY A 36 12.62 2.34 -20.64
CA GLY A 36 11.92 1.08 -20.47
C GLY A 36 10.48 1.10 -20.99
N GLY A 37 9.78 -0.02 -20.86
CA GLY A 37 8.41 -0.18 -21.33
C GLY A 37 7.39 0.76 -20.68
N PHE A 38 7.72 1.35 -19.53
CA PHE A 38 6.87 2.31 -18.81
C PHE A 38 7.33 3.76 -18.96
N LYS A 39 8.20 4.08 -19.92
CA LYS A 39 8.76 5.43 -20.10
C LYS A 39 7.70 6.52 -20.33
N ASP A 40 6.54 6.15 -20.87
CA ASP A 40 5.44 7.05 -21.20
C ASP A 40 4.23 6.85 -20.26
N ALA A 41 4.32 5.95 -19.27
CA ALA A 41 3.25 5.69 -18.33
C ALA A 41 3.31 6.65 -17.15
N TYR A 42 2.16 7.23 -16.79
CA TYR A 42 2.04 8.03 -15.59
C TYR A 42 2.06 7.16 -14.32
N PRO A 43 2.61 7.66 -13.21
CA PRO A 43 2.65 6.92 -11.94
C PRO A 43 1.28 6.44 -11.47
N GLU A 44 0.24 7.25 -11.62
CA GLU A 44 -1.13 6.92 -11.25
C GLU A 44 -1.75 5.81 -12.11
N GLU A 45 -1.33 5.66 -13.37
CA GLU A 45 -1.76 4.56 -14.23
C GLU A 45 -1.15 3.23 -13.75
N LEU A 46 0.13 3.27 -13.38
CA LEU A 46 0.82 2.12 -12.79
C LEU A 46 0.18 1.75 -11.45
N LEU A 47 -0.12 2.73 -10.61
CA LEU A 47 -0.82 2.53 -9.36
C LEU A 47 -2.20 1.92 -9.58
N ALA A 48 -3.01 2.48 -10.47
CA ALA A 48 -4.35 1.99 -10.78
C ALA A 48 -4.32 0.52 -11.21
N SER A 49 -3.36 0.15 -12.05
CA SER A 49 -3.19 -1.22 -12.52
C SER A 49 -2.90 -2.20 -11.36
N VAL A 50 -2.04 -1.83 -10.42
CA VAL A 50 -1.71 -2.65 -9.25
C VAL A 50 -2.88 -2.73 -8.28
N LEU A 51 -3.56 -1.62 -8.01
CA LEU A 51 -4.73 -1.58 -7.15
C LEU A 51 -5.87 -2.44 -7.70
N GLN A 52 -6.12 -2.36 -9.02
CA GLN A 52 -7.11 -3.22 -9.69
C GLN A 52 -6.74 -4.70 -9.60
N ALA A 53 -5.46 -5.03 -9.80
CA ALA A 53 -4.96 -6.40 -9.65
C ALA A 53 -5.10 -6.90 -8.19
N THR A 54 -4.89 -6.01 -7.21
CA THR A 54 -5.05 -6.32 -5.78
C THR A 54 -6.50 -6.66 -5.45
N LEU A 55 -7.48 -5.90 -5.96
CA LEU A 55 -8.90 -6.24 -5.80
C LEU A 55 -9.23 -7.58 -6.46
N LYS A 56 -8.75 -7.82 -7.67
CA LYS A 56 -8.96 -9.09 -8.38
C LYS A 56 -8.35 -10.29 -7.67
N ALA A 57 -7.21 -10.11 -7.00
CA ALA A 57 -6.56 -11.17 -6.22
C ALA A 57 -7.32 -11.53 -4.93
N ASN A 58 -8.24 -10.67 -4.49
CA ASN A 58 -9.04 -10.86 -3.27
C ASN A 58 -10.54 -10.77 -3.56
N PRO A 59 -11.10 -11.67 -4.37
CA PRO A 59 -12.48 -11.55 -4.87
C PRO A 59 -13.55 -11.67 -3.78
N ASN A 60 -13.19 -12.21 -2.62
CA ASN A 60 -14.11 -12.34 -1.48
C ASN A 60 -14.09 -11.11 -0.55
N LEU A 61 -13.21 -10.14 -0.80
CA LEU A 61 -13.16 -8.90 -0.05
C LEU A 61 -13.98 -7.83 -0.78
N ASP A 62 -15.03 -7.34 -0.15
CA ASP A 62 -15.74 -6.16 -0.62
C ASP A 62 -14.79 -4.94 -0.55
N PRO A 63 -14.51 -4.25 -1.66
CA PRO A 63 -13.68 -3.05 -1.63
C PRO A 63 -14.16 -1.97 -0.65
N ALA A 64 -15.45 -1.92 -0.33
CA ALA A 64 -16.01 -1.00 0.65
C ALA A 64 -15.58 -1.30 2.10
N GLN A 65 -15.06 -2.49 2.37
CA GLN A 65 -14.53 -2.88 3.67
C GLN A 65 -13.07 -2.46 3.89
N ILE A 66 -12.45 -1.87 2.88
CA ILE A 66 -11.09 -1.34 3.00
C ILE A 66 -11.18 0.02 3.70
N ASP A 67 -10.59 0.10 4.89
CA ASP A 67 -10.68 1.28 5.76
C ASP A 67 -9.71 2.40 5.34
N ASP A 68 -8.57 2.06 4.74
CA ASP A 68 -7.59 3.07 4.29
C ASP A 68 -6.68 2.54 3.16
N VAL A 69 -6.26 3.46 2.31
CA VAL A 69 -5.24 3.25 1.27
C VAL A 69 -4.14 4.27 1.46
N LEU A 70 -2.93 3.81 1.80
CA LEU A 70 -1.76 4.64 2.02
C LEU A 70 -0.65 4.30 1.02
N ILE A 71 -0.25 5.29 0.23
CA ILE A 71 0.73 5.11 -0.85
C ILE A 71 1.96 5.99 -0.61
N GLY A 72 3.12 5.37 -0.58
CA GLY A 72 4.40 6.07 -0.55
C GLY A 72 4.75 6.65 -1.91
N SER A 73 5.16 7.91 -1.94
CA SER A 73 5.64 8.58 -3.16
C SER A 73 6.65 9.67 -2.81
N VAL A 74 7.63 9.89 -3.66
CA VAL A 74 8.71 10.87 -3.44
C VAL A 74 8.68 12.00 -4.46
N LEU A 75 8.64 11.68 -5.75
CA LEU A 75 8.84 12.63 -6.83
C LEU A 75 7.56 13.32 -7.29
N GLN A 76 6.40 12.84 -6.86
CA GLN A 76 5.13 13.37 -7.33
C GLN A 76 4.85 14.75 -6.73
N GLU A 77 4.41 15.66 -7.56
CA GLU A 77 3.99 17.00 -7.14
C GLU A 77 2.90 16.92 -6.05
N LEU A 78 2.99 17.80 -5.07
CA LEU A 78 2.07 17.84 -3.93
C LEU A 78 1.90 16.49 -3.22
N GLY A 79 2.97 15.67 -3.21
CA GLY A 79 2.96 14.34 -2.61
C GLY A 79 2.15 13.29 -3.37
N GLY A 80 1.66 13.59 -4.56
CA GLY A 80 0.94 12.64 -5.41
C GLY A 80 -0.47 12.27 -4.94
N ALA A 81 -1.02 12.94 -3.91
CA ALA A 81 -2.29 12.55 -3.31
C ALA A 81 -3.46 12.64 -4.29
N LYS A 82 -3.52 13.70 -5.11
CA LYS A 82 -4.59 13.87 -6.10
C LYS A 82 -4.53 12.82 -7.20
N ALA A 83 -3.37 12.63 -7.81
CA ALA A 83 -3.15 11.67 -8.88
C ALA A 83 -3.39 10.24 -8.37
N GLY A 84 -2.84 9.89 -7.20
CA GLY A 84 -3.06 8.59 -6.58
C GLY A 84 -4.52 8.32 -6.24
N ARG A 85 -5.26 9.34 -5.76
CA ARG A 85 -6.71 9.23 -5.52
C ARG A 85 -7.48 8.95 -6.82
N MET A 86 -7.12 9.62 -7.92
CA MET A 86 -7.71 9.35 -9.23
C MET A 86 -7.45 7.89 -9.65
N GLY A 87 -6.21 7.42 -9.50
CA GLY A 87 -5.85 6.04 -9.76
C GLY A 87 -6.62 5.03 -8.90
N GLN A 88 -6.84 5.32 -7.63
CA GLN A 88 -7.64 4.49 -6.72
C GLN A 88 -9.10 4.37 -7.20
N ILE A 89 -9.75 5.48 -7.51
CA ILE A 89 -11.13 5.48 -8.01
C ILE A 89 -11.22 4.73 -9.35
N HIS A 90 -10.27 4.98 -10.26
CA HIS A 90 -10.21 4.28 -11.54
C HIS A 90 -10.01 2.76 -11.38
N ALA A 91 -9.30 2.34 -10.35
CA ALA A 91 -9.10 0.93 -10.02
C ALA A 91 -10.37 0.22 -9.51
N GLY A 92 -11.44 0.94 -9.22
CA GLY A 92 -12.73 0.40 -8.77
C GLY A 92 -12.96 0.47 -7.26
N PHE A 93 -12.17 1.24 -6.52
CA PHE A 93 -12.46 1.51 -5.11
C PHE A 93 -13.64 2.49 -4.98
N PRO A 94 -14.56 2.26 -4.04
CA PRO A 94 -15.63 3.21 -3.78
C PRO A 94 -15.07 4.53 -3.21
N HIS A 95 -15.82 5.60 -3.43
CA HIS A 95 -15.42 6.95 -2.97
C HIS A 95 -15.34 7.07 -1.45
N SER A 96 -16.01 6.18 -0.72
CA SER A 96 -15.97 6.11 0.75
C SER A 96 -14.62 5.67 1.30
N VAL A 97 -13.82 4.92 0.53
CA VAL A 97 -12.49 4.47 0.96
C VAL A 97 -11.50 5.63 0.86
N PRO A 98 -10.90 6.08 1.95
CA PRO A 98 -9.97 7.20 1.95
C PRO A 98 -8.67 6.85 1.21
N PHE A 99 -7.93 7.89 0.87
CA PHE A 99 -6.62 7.79 0.24
C PHE A 99 -5.66 8.79 0.87
N ASN A 100 -4.50 8.32 1.23
CA ASN A 100 -3.44 9.14 1.80
C ASN A 100 -2.10 8.85 1.13
N THR A 101 -1.16 9.79 1.21
CA THR A 101 0.21 9.60 0.75
C THR A 101 1.21 9.91 1.86
N ILE A 102 2.37 9.25 1.78
CA ILE A 102 3.47 9.44 2.72
C ILE A 102 4.78 9.58 1.96
N ASN A 103 5.63 10.49 2.42
CA ASN A 103 6.97 10.63 1.90
C ASN A 103 8.00 10.37 3.03
N ARG A 104 8.76 9.33 2.87
CA ARG A 104 9.91 8.97 3.70
C ARG A 104 11.09 8.59 2.80
N GLN A 105 11.30 9.38 1.77
CA GLN A 105 12.31 9.16 0.74
C GLN A 105 12.16 7.74 0.14
N CYS A 106 13.26 7.06 -0.16
CA CYS A 106 13.26 5.72 -0.76
C CYS A 106 12.51 4.65 0.07
N SER A 107 12.23 4.93 1.35
CA SER A 107 11.51 4.01 2.25
C SER A 107 10.00 4.27 2.30
N SER A 108 9.45 5.15 1.45
CA SER A 108 8.04 5.58 1.52
C SER A 108 7.06 4.41 1.40
N GLY A 109 7.30 3.47 0.50
CA GLY A 109 6.46 2.29 0.33
C GLY A 109 6.44 1.40 1.58
N LEU A 110 7.61 1.14 2.18
CA LEU A 110 7.70 0.38 3.43
C LEU A 110 7.04 1.14 4.59
N ALA A 111 7.23 2.47 4.65
CA ALA A 111 6.58 3.30 5.66
C ALA A 111 5.05 3.25 5.54
N ALA A 112 4.51 3.26 4.32
CA ALA A 112 3.08 3.11 4.08
C ALA A 112 2.54 1.78 4.63
N ILE A 113 3.18 0.65 4.28
CA ILE A 113 2.80 -0.67 4.77
C ILE A 113 2.88 -0.74 6.31
N THR A 114 3.95 -0.19 6.89
CA THR A 114 4.13 -0.19 8.36
C THR A 114 3.05 0.66 9.05
N THR A 115 2.67 1.79 8.45
CA THR A 115 1.62 2.67 9.01
C THR A 115 0.27 1.97 8.98
N ILE A 116 -0.11 1.33 7.89
CA ILE A 116 -1.34 0.50 7.80
C ILE A 116 -1.30 -0.62 8.87
N ALA A 117 -0.20 -1.36 8.96
CA ALA A 117 -0.06 -2.42 9.95
C ALA A 117 -0.18 -1.90 11.40
N ASN A 118 0.37 -0.73 11.69
CA ASN A 118 0.23 -0.09 13.01
C ASN A 118 -1.20 0.36 13.28
N GLY A 119 -1.91 0.87 12.26
CA GLY A 119 -3.32 1.21 12.36
C GLY A 119 -4.19 0.00 12.72
N ILE A 120 -3.95 -1.15 12.07
CA ILE A 120 -4.63 -2.41 12.40
C ILE A 120 -4.29 -2.85 13.82
N ARG A 121 -3.02 -2.82 14.20
CA ARG A 121 -2.57 -3.21 15.56
C ARG A 121 -3.16 -2.33 16.65
N ALA A 122 -3.37 -1.06 16.37
CA ALA A 122 -4.01 -0.11 17.28
C ALA A 122 -5.54 -0.23 17.33
N GLY A 123 -6.15 -1.04 16.46
CA GLY A 123 -7.60 -1.17 16.32
C GLY A 123 -8.28 0.04 15.67
N ALA A 124 -7.52 0.91 15.00
CA ALA A 124 -8.06 2.07 14.30
C ALA A 124 -8.68 1.70 12.94
N ILE A 125 -8.16 0.67 12.29
CA ILE A 125 -8.65 0.10 11.03
C ILE A 125 -8.55 -1.42 11.11
N ASN A 126 -9.30 -2.13 10.26
CA ASN A 126 -9.27 -3.59 10.17
C ASN A 126 -8.61 -4.08 8.90
N VAL A 127 -8.84 -3.40 7.79
CA VAL A 127 -8.31 -3.75 6.47
C VAL A 127 -7.73 -2.50 5.83
N GLY A 128 -6.52 -2.60 5.31
CA GLY A 128 -5.90 -1.48 4.62
C GLY A 128 -4.98 -1.92 3.48
N VAL A 129 -4.69 -1.00 2.59
CA VAL A 129 -3.75 -1.17 1.49
C VAL A 129 -2.56 -0.25 1.70
N GLY A 130 -1.38 -0.83 1.82
CA GLY A 130 -0.12 -0.09 1.90
C GLY A 130 0.76 -0.39 0.68
N GLY A 131 1.31 0.63 0.05
CA GLY A 131 2.14 0.44 -1.13
C GLY A 131 2.96 1.66 -1.49
N GLY A 132 3.41 1.72 -2.73
CA GLY A 132 4.15 2.85 -3.27
C GLY A 132 3.96 3.01 -4.76
N MET A 133 4.11 4.23 -5.25
CA MET A 133 4.15 4.55 -6.67
C MET A 133 5.32 5.48 -6.96
N GLU A 134 6.06 5.16 -7.99
CA GLU A 134 7.14 6.02 -8.47
C GLU A 134 7.41 5.75 -9.95
N SER A 135 7.65 6.81 -10.71
CA SER A 135 8.10 6.73 -12.09
C SER A 135 9.16 7.82 -12.34
N MET A 136 10.22 7.51 -13.08
CA MET A 136 11.38 8.37 -13.32
C MET A 136 11.68 8.53 -14.81
#